data_ba2bb6604a1b752e72783833be0ab468
#
_entry.id   ba2bb6604a1b752e72783833be0ab468
#
_cell.length_a   1.000
_cell.length_b   1.000
_cell.length_c   1.000
_cell.angle_alpha   90.00
_cell.angle_beta   90.00
_cell.angle_gamma   90.00
#
_symmetry.space_group_name_H-M   'P 1'
#
loop_
_entity.id
_entity.type
_entity.pdbx_description
1 polymer ?
#
loop_
_entity_poly.entity_id
_entity_poly.type
_entity_poly.pdbx_seq_one_letter_code
_entity_poly.pdbx_strand_id
1 'polypeptide(L)'
;LAKKKFSVLNVWGCQKLALKIKREIGLIGGVALISGTMIGSGIFMSPQFVMGYAGSPGASLLVWAVTGVVAMFAALSYAELGTIICESGADFIYILRIYGSCPAFFAAITFILVMKPFSAAAMAISISEYVLAPFYPGCHPPQLIVKCVAAVSILVVAIVNSLNVRIAVRIQVIFLMAKILALAAIVIGGIVEVTQSTRVIVENLNAENAFKGTQYSLNTIGMAFYQGLWSYAGWYNLNYVTEELKRPEVSLAVVIAISLVTGLYLLVNVSYLTVMTPTELMSSNAVAITWGNKVLGSWGWIMSVAAALSAFGSLNGSLFGGSRMCFVAAREGHMPEILAMAHVHRLTPSPALIFTTIISLVVLIPGDFQSLRHPFLALKVLVIKKPELPRSYRVPIILPILVLIAAIFLVLAPIIDSPQIEYLYVALFIFSGVIVYVPFIHYKLCPGLLTKLTVFLQLLLEVAPAEKNL
;
A
#
# COMPACT_ATOMS: atom_id res chain seq x y z
N LEU A 1 -2.91 39.59 2.93
CA LEU A 1 -4.10 39.34 2.08
C LEU A 1 -3.71 39.53 0.61
N ALA A 2 -2.97 38.57 0.03
CA ALA A 2 -2.62 38.61 -1.38
C ALA A 2 -3.80 38.06 -2.20
N LYS A 3 -4.53 38.93 -2.85
CA LYS A 3 -5.43 38.61 -3.95
C LYS A 3 -4.60 37.98 -5.07
N LYS A 4 -4.52 36.64 -5.12
CA LYS A 4 -4.06 35.92 -6.31
C LYS A 4 -5.16 36.09 -7.36
N LYS A 5 -4.87 36.89 -8.39
CA LYS A 5 -5.71 37.04 -9.58
C LYS A 5 -5.96 35.69 -10.22
N PHE A 6 -7.20 35.29 -10.22
CA PHE A 6 -7.71 34.24 -11.07
C PHE A 6 -7.77 34.78 -12.51
N SER A 7 -7.06 34.15 -13.41
CA SER A 7 -7.38 34.27 -14.84
C SER A 7 -8.18 33.05 -15.24
N VAL A 8 -9.49 33.17 -15.30
CA VAL A 8 -10.38 32.25 -16.00
C VAL A 8 -9.87 32.12 -17.44
N LEU A 9 -9.83 30.92 -17.96
CA LEU A 9 -9.48 30.62 -19.34
C LEU A 9 -10.13 31.60 -20.30
N ASN A 10 -9.33 32.53 -20.80
CA ASN A 10 -9.74 33.28 -21.98
C ASN A 10 -9.63 32.35 -23.18
N VAL A 11 -10.70 32.12 -23.89
CA VAL A 11 -10.79 31.38 -25.14
C VAL A 11 -9.89 32.00 -26.24
N TRP A 12 -9.28 33.13 -25.97
CA TRP A 12 -8.45 33.94 -26.87
C TRP A 12 -7.09 34.24 -26.21
N GLY A 13 -6.15 33.35 -26.34
CA GLY A 13 -4.72 33.60 -26.09
C GLY A 13 -4.32 33.82 -24.62
N CYS A 14 -4.36 32.83 -23.79
CA CYS A 14 -3.91 32.92 -22.39
C CYS A 14 -2.68 32.12 -22.06
N GLN A 15 -1.79 32.76 -21.30
CA GLN A 15 -0.75 32.09 -20.50
C GLN A 15 -1.42 31.10 -19.58
N LYS A 16 -1.06 29.80 -19.70
CA LYS A 16 -1.48 28.76 -18.77
C LYS A 16 -0.97 29.09 -17.38
N LEU A 17 -1.83 29.57 -16.50
CA LEU A 17 -1.51 29.74 -15.10
C LEU A 17 -1.54 28.37 -14.44
N ALA A 18 -0.40 27.69 -14.41
CA ALA A 18 -0.30 26.40 -13.79
C ALA A 18 -0.12 26.51 -12.27
N LEU A 19 -0.83 25.68 -11.51
CA LEU A 19 -0.78 25.63 -10.06
C LEU A 19 0.48 24.89 -9.59
N LYS A 20 1.16 25.39 -8.54
CA LYS A 20 2.26 24.67 -7.88
C LYS A 20 1.74 23.95 -6.66
N ILE A 21 2.02 22.66 -6.57
CA ILE A 21 1.72 21.83 -5.39
C ILE A 21 2.63 22.30 -4.24
N LYS A 22 2.07 22.46 -3.04
CA LYS A 22 2.84 22.91 -1.87
C LYS A 22 3.67 21.78 -1.27
N ARG A 23 4.93 22.05 -0.91
CA ARG A 23 5.78 21.17 -0.14
C ARG A 23 5.36 21.24 1.34
N GLU A 24 4.61 20.26 1.82
CA GLU A 24 4.04 20.25 3.17
C GLU A 24 4.49 19.08 4.04
N ILE A 25 5.05 18.02 3.45
CA ILE A 25 5.41 16.78 4.14
C ILE A 25 6.83 16.89 4.70
N GLY A 26 6.97 16.88 6.04
CA GLY A 26 8.25 16.79 6.74
C GLY A 26 8.63 15.34 7.07
N LEU A 27 9.76 15.14 7.78
CA LEU A 27 10.27 13.81 8.15
C LEU A 27 9.23 12.97 8.91
N ILE A 28 8.56 13.54 9.93
CA ILE A 28 7.54 12.83 10.73
C ILE A 28 6.37 12.41 9.82
N GLY A 29 5.93 13.31 8.91
CA GLY A 29 4.89 12.97 7.93
C GLY A 29 5.33 11.87 6.97
N GLY A 30 6.59 11.86 6.54
CA GLY A 30 7.18 10.83 5.71
C GLY A 30 7.21 9.46 6.40
N VAL A 31 7.72 9.41 7.63
CA VAL A 31 7.71 8.19 8.47
C VAL A 31 6.26 7.70 8.67
N ALA A 32 5.32 8.62 8.93
CA ALA A 32 3.92 8.26 9.14
C ALA A 32 3.24 7.73 7.86
N LEU A 33 3.59 8.25 6.69
CA LEU A 33 3.09 7.74 5.41
C LEU A 33 3.60 6.33 5.13
N ILE A 34 4.86 6.04 5.42
CA ILE A 34 5.44 4.70 5.23
C ILE A 34 4.88 3.74 6.28
N SER A 35 5.19 3.96 7.57
CA SER A 35 4.80 3.06 8.66
C SER A 35 3.29 2.94 8.79
N GLY A 36 2.57 4.05 8.61
CA GLY A 36 1.12 4.08 8.68
C GLY A 36 0.43 3.34 7.54
N THR A 37 1.08 3.15 6.39
CA THR A 37 0.57 2.30 5.32
C THR A 37 0.98 0.84 5.53
N MET A 38 2.20 0.59 5.99
CA MET A 38 2.72 -0.76 6.26
C MET A 38 1.96 -1.44 7.41
N ILE A 39 1.81 -0.75 8.54
CA ILE A 39 1.03 -1.28 9.67
C ILE A 39 -0.45 -1.21 9.30
N GLY A 40 -0.94 -2.25 8.66
CA GLY A 40 -2.34 -2.41 8.22
C GLY A 40 -3.03 -3.58 8.89
N SER A 41 -3.98 -4.18 8.18
CA SER A 41 -4.61 -5.43 8.59
C SER A 41 -3.64 -6.63 8.56
N GLY A 42 -2.51 -6.51 7.87
CA GLY A 42 -1.56 -7.60 7.67
C GLY A 42 -1.07 -8.22 8.98
N ILE A 43 -0.57 -7.42 9.93
CA ILE A 43 -0.03 -7.93 11.19
C ILE A 43 -1.12 -8.57 12.09
N PHE A 44 -2.39 -8.22 11.89
CA PHE A 44 -3.51 -8.77 12.64
C PHE A 44 -4.11 -10.04 12.02
N MET A 45 -3.84 -10.30 10.73
CA MET A 45 -4.38 -11.45 9.97
C MET A 45 -3.29 -12.40 9.45
N SER A 46 -2.21 -11.88 8.87
CA SER A 46 -1.21 -12.71 8.18
C SER A 46 -0.44 -13.69 9.07
N PRO A 47 -0.29 -13.49 10.39
CA PRO A 47 0.44 -14.45 11.23
C PRO A 47 -0.09 -15.89 11.12
N GLN A 48 -1.42 -16.08 10.99
CA GLN A 48 -2.01 -17.40 10.79
C GLN A 48 -1.55 -18.06 9.48
N PHE A 49 -1.47 -17.28 8.39
CA PHE A 49 -1.07 -17.81 7.08
C PHE A 49 0.43 -18.08 7.03
N VAL A 50 1.25 -17.16 7.57
CA VAL A 50 2.70 -17.34 7.64
C VAL A 50 3.03 -18.58 8.46
N MET A 51 2.35 -18.78 9.61
CA MET A 51 2.50 -19.96 10.45
C MET A 51 2.08 -21.23 9.71
N GLY A 52 0.93 -21.21 9.03
CA GLY A 52 0.40 -22.35 8.29
C GLY A 52 1.32 -22.82 7.17
N TYR A 53 1.93 -21.87 6.44
CA TYR A 53 2.89 -22.21 5.38
C TYR A 53 4.29 -22.54 5.92
N ALA A 54 4.77 -21.88 6.97
CA ALA A 54 6.06 -22.14 7.59
C ALA A 54 6.07 -23.46 8.36
N GLY A 55 4.94 -23.87 8.95
CA GLY A 55 4.74 -25.12 9.68
C GLY A 55 5.31 -25.14 11.10
N SER A 56 6.07 -24.11 11.51
CA SER A 56 6.65 -24.04 12.85
C SER A 56 6.83 -22.59 13.35
N PRO A 57 6.79 -22.37 14.67
CA PRO A 57 6.98 -21.05 15.27
C PRO A 57 8.28 -20.36 14.89
N GLY A 58 9.40 -21.08 14.98
CA GLY A 58 10.72 -20.54 14.65
C GLY A 58 10.86 -20.17 13.18
N ALA A 59 10.38 -21.03 12.27
CA ALA A 59 10.38 -20.74 10.83
C ALA A 59 9.48 -19.52 10.50
N SER A 60 8.32 -19.40 11.15
CA SER A 60 7.44 -18.23 11.01
C SER A 60 8.14 -16.94 11.40
N LEU A 61 8.81 -16.90 12.57
CA LEU A 61 9.57 -15.73 13.01
C LEU A 61 10.74 -15.41 12.06
N LEU A 62 11.43 -16.41 11.53
CA LEU A 62 12.47 -16.20 10.51
C LEU A 62 11.90 -15.59 9.24
N VAL A 63 10.73 -16.05 8.76
CA VAL A 63 10.04 -15.45 7.61
C VAL A 63 9.75 -13.98 7.87
N TRP A 64 9.22 -13.61 9.04
CA TRP A 64 8.96 -12.21 9.40
C TRP A 64 10.23 -11.37 9.43
N ALA A 65 11.33 -11.86 10.00
CA ALA A 65 12.61 -11.17 10.05
C ALA A 65 13.21 -10.95 8.66
N VAL A 66 13.31 -12.02 7.87
CA VAL A 66 13.88 -11.96 6.51
C VAL A 66 13.03 -11.09 5.59
N THR A 67 11.70 -11.16 5.70
CA THR A 67 10.78 -10.29 4.95
C THR A 67 11.02 -8.82 5.27
N GLY A 68 11.24 -8.46 6.54
CA GLY A 68 11.61 -7.11 6.95
C GLY A 68 12.93 -6.63 6.34
N VAL A 69 13.94 -7.50 6.29
CA VAL A 69 15.23 -7.21 5.64
C VAL A 69 15.06 -7.02 4.13
N VAL A 70 14.31 -7.88 3.46
CA VAL A 70 14.01 -7.76 2.02
C VAL A 70 13.26 -6.45 1.73
N ALA A 71 12.26 -6.11 2.55
CA ALA A 71 11.53 -4.84 2.44
C ALA A 71 12.45 -3.63 2.63
N MET A 72 13.41 -3.68 3.58
CA MET A 72 14.41 -2.65 3.78
C MET A 72 15.29 -2.47 2.53
N PHE A 73 15.79 -3.56 1.96
CA PHE A 73 16.65 -3.48 0.76
C PHE A 73 15.88 -2.92 -0.45
N ALA A 74 14.63 -3.34 -0.62
CA ALA A 74 13.76 -2.81 -1.67
C ALA A 74 13.54 -1.30 -1.48
N ALA A 75 13.23 -0.87 -0.27
CA ALA A 75 12.95 0.51 0.05
C ALA A 75 14.19 1.42 -0.06
N LEU A 76 15.37 0.95 0.33
CA LEU A 76 16.62 1.68 0.13
C LEU A 76 16.93 1.87 -1.36
N SER A 77 16.67 0.86 -2.19
CA SER A 77 16.82 0.97 -3.65
C SER A 77 15.87 2.02 -4.24
N TYR A 78 14.65 2.13 -3.71
CA TYR A 78 13.69 3.17 -4.11
C TYR A 78 14.05 4.55 -3.56
N ALA A 79 14.64 4.61 -2.37
CA ALA A 79 15.17 5.86 -1.84
C ALA A 79 16.29 6.41 -2.73
N GLU A 80 17.20 5.55 -3.23
CA GLU A 80 18.23 5.95 -4.19
C GLU A 80 17.59 6.48 -5.48
N LEU A 81 16.60 5.76 -6.06
CA LEU A 81 15.86 6.22 -7.25
C LEU A 81 15.16 7.55 -7.01
N GLY A 82 14.55 7.75 -5.86
CA GLY A 82 13.89 9.01 -5.48
C GLY A 82 14.85 10.19 -5.32
N THR A 83 16.13 9.96 -5.04
CA THR A 83 17.15 11.03 -5.01
C THR A 83 17.67 11.38 -6.42
N ILE A 84 17.60 10.44 -7.37
CA ILE A 84 18.00 10.65 -8.76
C ILE A 84 16.86 11.27 -9.57
N ILE A 85 15.66 10.74 -9.39
CA ILE A 85 14.43 11.18 -10.07
C ILE A 85 13.52 11.79 -9.02
N CYS A 86 13.65 13.11 -8.81
CA CYS A 86 12.91 13.86 -7.80
C CYS A 86 11.45 14.15 -8.18
N GLU A 87 10.89 13.38 -9.12
CA GLU A 87 9.51 13.50 -9.58
C GLU A 87 8.61 12.54 -8.79
N SER A 88 7.37 12.95 -8.51
CA SER A 88 6.35 12.08 -7.89
C SER A 88 5.84 11.04 -8.87
N GLY A 89 5.28 9.94 -8.36
CA GLY A 89 4.69 8.88 -9.19
C GLY A 89 5.37 7.52 -9.08
N ALA A 90 6.46 7.42 -8.29
CA ALA A 90 7.17 6.18 -7.95
C ALA A 90 7.42 5.26 -9.17
N ASP A 91 6.87 4.03 -9.14
CA ASP A 91 7.11 3.00 -10.15
C ASP A 91 6.86 3.50 -11.58
N PHE A 92 5.76 4.22 -11.81
CA PHE A 92 5.40 4.74 -13.12
C PHE A 92 6.49 5.67 -13.69
N ILE A 93 6.90 6.67 -12.90
CA ILE A 93 7.85 7.68 -13.38
C ILE A 93 9.23 7.07 -13.58
N TYR A 94 9.65 6.13 -12.71
CA TYR A 94 10.91 5.44 -12.85
C TYR A 94 10.97 4.59 -14.13
N ILE A 95 9.89 3.87 -14.43
CA ILE A 95 9.77 3.10 -15.67
C ILE A 95 9.77 4.03 -16.88
N LEU A 96 9.04 5.13 -16.82
CA LEU A 96 8.98 6.12 -17.92
C LEU A 96 10.35 6.70 -18.25
N ARG A 97 11.13 7.10 -17.24
CA ARG A 97 12.44 7.73 -17.45
C ARG A 97 13.52 6.75 -17.89
N ILE A 98 13.38 5.47 -17.64
CA ILE A 98 14.40 4.45 -17.89
C ILE A 98 14.07 3.58 -19.09
N TYR A 99 12.82 3.17 -19.25
CA TYR A 99 12.38 2.24 -20.31
C TYR A 99 11.52 2.89 -21.40
N GLY A 100 11.03 4.12 -21.16
CA GLY A 100 10.22 4.86 -22.12
C GLY A 100 8.71 4.67 -21.94
N SER A 101 7.94 5.27 -22.87
CA SER A 101 6.49 5.47 -22.77
C SER A 101 5.69 4.17 -22.80
N CYS A 102 6.03 3.21 -23.65
CA CYS A 102 5.24 1.98 -23.80
C CYS A 102 5.22 1.12 -22.53
N PRO A 103 6.37 0.71 -21.92
CA PRO A 103 6.37 -0.01 -20.67
C PRO A 103 5.73 0.79 -19.52
N ALA A 104 5.92 2.11 -19.50
CA ALA A 104 5.30 2.97 -18.50
C ALA A 104 3.78 2.98 -18.57
N PHE A 105 3.21 2.94 -19.76
CA PHE A 105 1.77 2.86 -19.96
C PHE A 105 1.18 1.55 -19.39
N PHE A 106 1.79 0.41 -19.68
CA PHE A 106 1.37 -0.86 -19.10
C PHE A 106 1.48 -0.88 -17.57
N ALA A 107 2.56 -0.30 -17.04
CA ALA A 107 2.70 -0.12 -15.61
C ALA A 107 1.58 0.77 -15.05
N ALA A 108 1.28 1.90 -15.68
CA ALA A 108 0.20 2.80 -15.27
C ALA A 108 -1.16 2.08 -15.22
N ILE A 109 -1.55 1.37 -16.29
CA ILE A 109 -2.79 0.60 -16.32
C ILE A 109 -2.82 -0.43 -15.19
N THR A 110 -1.77 -1.23 -15.05
CA THR A 110 -1.70 -2.27 -14.02
C THR A 110 -1.83 -1.69 -12.62
N PHE A 111 -1.10 -0.63 -12.31
CA PHE A 111 -1.12 -0.04 -10.98
C PHE A 111 -2.41 0.72 -10.69
N ILE A 112 -2.89 1.54 -11.64
CA ILE A 112 -4.01 2.47 -11.42
C ILE A 112 -5.36 1.76 -11.53
N LEU A 113 -5.53 0.86 -12.50
CA LEU A 113 -6.83 0.18 -12.73
C LEU A 113 -6.95 -1.14 -11.99
N VAL A 114 -5.84 -1.80 -11.64
CA VAL A 114 -5.88 -3.12 -11.00
C VAL A 114 -5.35 -3.03 -9.57
N MET A 115 -4.04 -2.84 -9.39
CA MET A 115 -3.40 -3.06 -8.09
C MET A 115 -3.91 -2.14 -6.98
N LYS A 116 -4.00 -0.83 -7.24
CA LYS A 116 -4.41 0.15 -6.21
C LYS A 116 -5.87 0.02 -5.82
N PRO A 117 -6.83 -0.12 -6.77
CA PRO A 117 -8.24 -0.33 -6.42
C PRO A 117 -8.49 -1.65 -5.68
N PHE A 118 -7.84 -2.74 -6.09
CA PHE A 118 -7.97 -4.02 -5.39
C PHE A 118 -7.38 -3.95 -3.98
N SER A 119 -6.22 -3.32 -3.81
CA SER A 119 -5.63 -3.10 -2.49
C SER A 119 -6.54 -2.26 -1.59
N ALA A 120 -7.13 -1.18 -2.12
CA ALA A 120 -8.06 -0.34 -1.38
C ALA A 120 -9.33 -1.10 -0.99
N ALA A 121 -9.91 -1.88 -1.90
CA ALA A 121 -11.09 -2.70 -1.63
C ALA A 121 -10.80 -3.79 -0.58
N ALA A 122 -9.66 -4.48 -0.66
CA ALA A 122 -9.25 -5.47 0.32
C ALA A 122 -9.08 -4.87 1.73
N MET A 123 -8.43 -3.70 1.82
CA MET A 123 -8.30 -2.98 3.10
C MET A 123 -9.67 -2.53 3.64
N ALA A 124 -10.58 -2.07 2.78
CA ALA A 124 -11.90 -1.64 3.18
C ALA A 124 -12.76 -2.81 3.68
N ILE A 125 -12.66 -3.99 3.08
CA ILE A 125 -13.30 -5.20 3.59
C ILE A 125 -12.72 -5.61 4.93
N SER A 126 -11.39 -5.59 5.09
CA SER A 126 -10.77 -5.84 6.38
C SER A 126 -11.28 -4.88 7.47
N ILE A 127 -11.43 -3.58 7.14
CA ILE A 127 -12.07 -2.62 8.06
C ILE A 127 -13.46 -3.09 8.47
N SER A 128 -14.27 -3.49 7.48
CA SER A 128 -15.66 -3.91 7.72
C SER A 128 -15.73 -5.14 8.61
N GLU A 129 -14.90 -6.14 8.35
CA GLU A 129 -14.85 -7.37 9.16
C GLU A 129 -14.48 -7.06 10.61
N TYR A 130 -13.47 -6.21 10.85
CA TYR A 130 -13.09 -5.83 12.20
C TYR A 130 -14.11 -4.93 12.90
N VAL A 131 -14.74 -3.99 12.19
CA VAL A 131 -15.79 -3.13 12.75
C VAL A 131 -17.03 -3.95 13.11
N LEU A 132 -17.37 -4.95 12.31
CA LEU A 132 -18.56 -5.79 12.52
C LEU A 132 -18.32 -6.95 13.50
N ALA A 133 -17.06 -7.39 13.71
CA ALA A 133 -16.75 -8.53 14.57
C ALA A 133 -17.38 -8.48 15.97
N PRO A 134 -17.41 -7.35 16.70
CA PRO A 134 -18.06 -7.28 18.02
C PRO A 134 -19.59 -7.47 17.99
N PHE A 135 -20.23 -7.19 16.85
CA PHE A 135 -21.70 -7.28 16.69
C PHE A 135 -22.17 -8.66 16.23
N TYR A 136 -21.25 -9.49 15.71
CA TYR A 136 -21.53 -10.84 15.20
C TYR A 136 -20.62 -11.89 15.87
N PRO A 137 -20.72 -12.06 17.22
CA PRO A 137 -19.89 -13.04 17.92
C PRO A 137 -20.25 -14.46 17.49
N GLY A 138 -19.27 -15.19 16.94
CA GLY A 138 -19.41 -16.60 16.52
C GLY A 138 -20.09 -16.83 15.17
N CYS A 139 -20.47 -15.80 14.42
CA CYS A 139 -21.04 -15.93 13.07
C CYS A 139 -20.42 -14.90 12.10
N HIS A 140 -20.46 -15.23 10.80
CA HIS A 140 -20.02 -14.29 9.78
C HIS A 140 -21.08 -13.22 9.52
N PRO A 141 -20.71 -11.92 9.46
CA PRO A 141 -21.64 -10.86 9.09
C PRO A 141 -22.15 -11.04 7.65
N PRO A 142 -23.41 -10.60 7.35
CA PRO A 142 -23.94 -10.67 5.99
C PRO A 142 -23.06 -9.91 4.99
N GLN A 143 -22.78 -10.51 3.83
CA GLN A 143 -21.89 -9.95 2.81
C GLN A 143 -22.31 -8.54 2.36
N LEU A 144 -23.61 -8.26 2.29
CA LEU A 144 -24.11 -6.94 1.90
C LEU A 144 -23.69 -5.87 2.93
N ILE A 145 -23.79 -6.17 4.22
CA ILE A 145 -23.41 -5.23 5.30
C ILE A 145 -21.90 -4.98 5.25
N VAL A 146 -21.08 -6.03 5.05
CA VAL A 146 -19.63 -5.90 4.90
C VAL A 146 -19.30 -4.97 3.72
N LYS A 147 -19.91 -5.16 2.56
CA LYS A 147 -19.70 -4.32 1.36
C LYS A 147 -20.15 -2.88 1.58
N CYS A 148 -21.28 -2.65 2.26
CA CYS A 148 -21.75 -1.31 2.56
C CYS A 148 -20.78 -0.55 3.49
N VAL A 149 -20.33 -1.18 4.57
CA VAL A 149 -19.35 -0.58 5.51
C VAL A 149 -18.02 -0.33 4.80
N ALA A 150 -17.58 -1.24 3.92
CA ALA A 150 -16.38 -1.07 3.10
C ALA A 150 -16.51 0.14 2.15
N ALA A 151 -17.65 0.27 1.45
CA ALA A 151 -17.91 1.41 0.57
C ALA A 151 -17.89 2.74 1.33
N VAL A 152 -18.55 2.80 2.49
CA VAL A 152 -18.53 3.99 3.35
C VAL A 152 -17.10 4.32 3.79
N SER A 153 -16.30 3.32 4.15
CA SER A 153 -14.90 3.50 4.54
C SER A 153 -14.06 4.13 3.43
N ILE A 154 -14.21 3.64 2.18
CA ILE A 154 -13.53 4.21 1.01
C ILE A 154 -13.96 5.67 0.79
N LEU A 155 -15.26 5.96 0.87
CA LEU A 155 -15.80 7.31 0.67
C LEU A 155 -15.30 8.29 1.74
N VAL A 156 -15.31 7.90 3.02
CA VAL A 156 -14.81 8.73 4.12
C VAL A 156 -13.34 9.09 3.90
N VAL A 157 -12.52 8.11 3.57
CA VAL A 157 -11.08 8.35 3.31
C VAL A 157 -10.88 9.22 2.07
N ALA A 158 -11.67 9.03 1.02
CA ALA A 158 -11.61 9.86 -0.18
C ALA A 158 -11.96 11.32 0.14
N ILE A 159 -13.00 11.58 0.93
CA ILE A 159 -13.38 12.92 1.38
C ILE A 159 -12.23 13.56 2.17
N VAL A 160 -11.66 12.86 3.15
CA VAL A 160 -10.51 13.34 3.93
C VAL A 160 -9.34 13.76 3.03
N ASN A 161 -9.00 12.91 2.05
CA ASN A 161 -7.90 13.20 1.11
C ASN A 161 -8.22 14.36 0.15
N SER A 162 -9.49 14.64 -0.11
CA SER A 162 -9.92 15.75 -0.99
C SER A 162 -9.84 17.11 -0.30
N LEU A 163 -9.93 17.14 1.04
CA LEU A 163 -10.00 18.41 1.78
C LEU A 163 -8.68 19.18 1.74
N ASN A 164 -7.60 18.56 2.22
CA ASN A 164 -6.28 19.20 2.23
C ASN A 164 -5.19 18.15 2.54
N VAL A 165 -4.02 18.28 1.90
CA VAL A 165 -2.85 17.44 2.14
C VAL A 165 -2.43 17.44 3.62
N ARG A 166 -2.43 18.60 4.29
CA ARG A 166 -2.07 18.71 5.72
C ARG A 166 -2.99 17.88 6.60
N ILE A 167 -4.30 17.91 6.32
CA ILE A 167 -5.30 17.17 7.10
C ILE A 167 -5.07 15.68 6.89
N ALA A 168 -4.90 15.22 5.64
CA ALA A 168 -4.65 13.82 5.32
C ALA A 168 -3.39 13.29 6.02
N VAL A 169 -2.29 14.06 6.01
CA VAL A 169 -1.03 13.68 6.68
C VAL A 169 -1.17 13.73 8.21
N ARG A 170 -1.87 14.72 8.80
CA ARG A 170 -2.12 14.75 10.26
C ARG A 170 -2.94 13.55 10.71
N ILE A 171 -3.98 13.20 9.99
CA ILE A 171 -4.79 12.01 10.26
C ILE A 171 -3.93 10.75 10.16
N GLN A 172 -3.03 10.67 9.18
CA GLN A 172 -2.09 9.56 9.05
C GLN A 172 -1.16 9.44 10.27
N VAL A 173 -0.67 10.56 10.81
CA VAL A 173 0.15 10.57 12.04
C VAL A 173 -0.69 10.09 13.24
N ILE A 174 -1.93 10.56 13.39
CA ILE A 174 -2.82 10.14 14.49
C ILE A 174 -3.09 8.63 14.39
N PHE A 175 -3.41 8.12 13.21
CA PHE A 175 -3.60 6.68 13.02
C PHE A 175 -2.33 5.89 13.30
N LEU A 176 -1.15 6.38 12.90
CA LEU A 176 0.11 5.73 13.22
C LEU A 176 0.33 5.63 14.74
N MET A 177 0.09 6.70 15.48
CA MET A 177 0.20 6.69 16.94
C MET A 177 -0.75 5.68 17.57
N ALA A 178 -2.01 5.64 17.13
CA ALA A 178 -2.99 4.67 17.59
C ALA A 178 -2.56 3.22 17.30
N LYS A 179 -1.98 2.96 16.12
CA LYS A 179 -1.44 1.64 15.74
C LYS A 179 -0.28 1.22 16.62
N ILE A 180 0.68 2.12 16.84
CA ILE A 180 1.85 1.85 17.71
C ILE A 180 1.37 1.54 19.12
N LEU A 181 0.41 2.29 19.67
CA LEU A 181 -0.15 2.03 20.99
C LEU A 181 -0.86 0.67 21.05
N ALA A 182 -1.62 0.31 20.01
CA ALA A 182 -2.29 -0.99 19.93
C ALA A 182 -1.26 -2.15 19.87
N LEU A 183 -0.24 -2.04 19.04
CA LEU A 183 0.81 -3.06 18.95
C LEU A 183 1.64 -3.14 20.24
N ALA A 184 1.92 -2.00 20.88
CA ALA A 184 2.59 -1.96 22.17
C ALA A 184 1.75 -2.64 23.26
N ALA A 185 0.42 -2.45 23.26
CA ALA A 185 -0.47 -3.16 24.16
C ALA A 185 -0.42 -4.68 23.98
N ILE A 186 -0.36 -5.16 22.73
CA ILE A 186 -0.17 -6.59 22.43
C ILE A 186 1.18 -7.08 22.98
N VAL A 187 2.27 -6.35 22.75
CA VAL A 187 3.59 -6.72 23.24
C VAL A 187 3.63 -6.76 24.78
N ILE A 188 3.11 -5.72 25.43
CA ILE A 188 3.06 -5.65 26.90
C ILE A 188 2.20 -6.79 27.46
N GLY A 189 1.03 -7.04 26.89
CA GLY A 189 0.16 -8.15 27.30
C GLY A 189 0.86 -9.51 27.18
N GLY A 190 1.61 -9.74 26.08
CA GLY A 190 2.42 -10.95 25.93
C GLY A 190 3.54 -11.09 26.99
N ILE A 191 4.19 -9.98 27.37
CA ILE A 191 5.21 -9.97 28.42
C ILE A 191 4.54 -10.30 29.78
N VAL A 192 3.39 -9.70 30.09
CA VAL A 192 2.65 -9.99 31.32
C VAL A 192 2.26 -11.46 31.38
N GLU A 193 1.79 -12.03 30.28
CA GLU A 193 1.39 -13.46 30.24
C GLU A 193 2.60 -14.37 30.47
N VAL A 194 3.77 -14.05 29.92
CA VAL A 194 5.02 -14.80 30.20
C VAL A 194 5.39 -14.76 31.67
N THR A 195 5.15 -13.65 32.37
CA THR A 195 5.45 -13.56 33.81
C THR A 195 4.48 -14.36 34.68
N GLN A 196 3.26 -14.58 34.20
CA GLN A 196 2.23 -15.39 34.89
C GLN A 196 2.33 -16.87 34.56
N SER A 197 2.62 -17.21 33.30
CA SER A 197 2.74 -18.58 32.80
C SER A 197 3.74 -18.67 31.67
N THR A 198 4.86 -19.35 31.92
CA THR A 198 5.90 -19.59 30.88
C THR A 198 5.61 -20.84 30.03
N ARG A 199 4.54 -21.59 30.32
CA ARG A 199 4.30 -22.91 29.71
C ARG A 199 4.18 -22.82 28.20
N VAL A 200 3.31 -21.95 27.68
CA VAL A 200 3.02 -21.86 26.23
C VAL A 200 4.23 -21.37 25.45
N ILE A 201 4.94 -20.36 25.94
CA ILE A 201 6.14 -19.83 25.23
C ILE A 201 7.27 -20.84 25.22
N VAL A 202 7.50 -21.55 26.34
CA VAL A 202 8.53 -22.60 26.42
C VAL A 202 8.17 -23.75 25.47
N GLU A 203 6.90 -24.18 25.43
CA GLU A 203 6.45 -25.21 24.51
C GLU A 203 6.64 -24.81 23.04
N ASN A 204 6.32 -23.57 22.69
CA ASN A 204 6.40 -23.06 21.31
C ASN A 204 7.82 -22.73 20.85
N LEU A 205 8.66 -22.16 21.72
CA LEU A 205 9.96 -21.60 21.36
C LEU A 205 11.16 -22.33 21.99
N ASN A 206 10.95 -23.48 22.63
CA ASN A 206 12.07 -24.34 23.04
C ASN A 206 12.85 -24.79 21.81
N ALA A 207 14.17 -24.93 21.94
CA ALA A 207 15.08 -25.33 20.86
C ALA A 207 14.66 -26.63 20.15
N GLU A 208 14.02 -27.56 20.87
CA GLU A 208 13.53 -28.83 20.31
C GLU A 208 12.23 -28.66 19.50
N ASN A 209 11.34 -27.73 19.88
CA ASN A 209 10.01 -27.57 19.32
C ASN A 209 9.89 -26.42 18.32
N ALA A 210 10.72 -25.38 18.45
CA ALA A 210 10.63 -24.18 17.66
C ALA A 210 10.64 -24.40 16.14
N PHE A 211 11.36 -25.44 15.69
CA PHE A 211 11.48 -25.80 14.26
C PHE A 211 10.83 -27.13 13.91
N LYS A 212 10.15 -27.78 14.86
CA LYS A 212 9.46 -29.03 14.63
C LYS A 212 8.24 -28.81 13.74
N GLY A 213 8.15 -29.56 12.64
CA GLY A 213 7.08 -29.43 11.66
C GLY A 213 7.34 -28.38 10.57
N THR A 214 8.55 -27.80 10.51
CA THR A 214 8.93 -26.86 9.46
C THR A 214 8.72 -27.45 8.08
N GLN A 215 8.04 -26.70 7.21
CA GLN A 215 7.83 -27.06 5.81
C GLN A 215 9.01 -26.59 4.96
N TYR A 216 9.71 -27.53 4.32
CA TYR A 216 10.90 -27.23 3.49
C TYR A 216 10.58 -27.19 2.00
N SER A 217 9.31 -27.30 1.60
CA SER A 217 8.92 -27.15 0.20
C SER A 217 9.18 -25.72 -0.26
N LEU A 218 9.79 -25.57 -1.43
CA LEU A 218 10.07 -24.27 -2.03
C LEU A 218 8.80 -23.41 -2.20
N ASN A 219 7.69 -24.07 -2.47
CA ASN A 219 6.38 -23.50 -2.61
C ASN A 219 5.82 -22.96 -1.28
N THR A 220 5.79 -23.76 -0.23
CA THR A 220 5.29 -23.33 1.09
C THR A 220 6.13 -22.17 1.64
N ILE A 221 7.46 -22.20 1.45
CA ILE A 221 8.35 -21.11 1.80
C ILE A 221 7.98 -19.85 0.99
N GLY A 222 7.78 -19.97 -0.34
CA GLY A 222 7.38 -18.87 -1.20
C GLY A 222 6.06 -18.23 -0.77
N MET A 223 5.06 -19.05 -0.43
CA MET A 223 3.77 -18.56 0.05
C MET A 223 3.87 -17.90 1.44
N ALA A 224 4.70 -18.42 2.35
CA ALA A 224 4.97 -17.78 3.64
C ALA A 224 5.59 -16.39 3.46
N PHE A 225 6.61 -16.27 2.60
CA PHE A 225 7.22 -14.97 2.26
C PHE A 225 6.25 -14.03 1.56
N TYR A 226 5.40 -14.53 0.67
CA TYR A 226 4.37 -13.74 0.01
C TYR A 226 3.43 -13.09 1.03
N GLN A 227 2.92 -13.85 2.00
CA GLN A 227 2.06 -13.34 3.07
C GLN A 227 2.80 -12.34 3.99
N GLY A 228 4.06 -12.61 4.28
CA GLY A 228 4.92 -11.69 5.02
C GLY A 228 5.09 -10.36 4.27
N LEU A 229 5.49 -10.38 3.00
CA LEU A 229 5.68 -9.18 2.18
C LEU A 229 4.39 -8.39 1.96
N TRP A 230 3.23 -9.03 1.92
CA TRP A 230 1.94 -8.36 1.94
C TRP A 230 1.81 -7.45 3.17
N SER A 231 2.18 -7.96 4.35
CA SER A 231 2.13 -7.20 5.61
C SER A 231 3.14 -6.04 5.66
N TYR A 232 4.23 -6.13 4.91
CA TYR A 232 5.21 -5.06 4.77
C TYR A 232 4.93 -4.13 3.58
N ALA A 233 3.85 -4.31 2.82
CA ALA A 233 3.53 -3.45 1.67
C ALA A 233 3.29 -2.00 2.11
N GLY A 234 3.82 -1.04 1.33
CA GLY A 234 3.66 0.40 1.63
C GLY A 234 4.96 1.17 1.81
N TRP A 235 6.12 0.52 1.90
CA TRP A 235 7.43 1.15 2.03
C TRP A 235 7.76 2.11 0.87
N TYR A 236 7.16 1.94 -0.29
CA TYR A 236 7.29 2.78 -1.48
C TYR A 236 6.40 4.04 -1.45
N ASN A 237 5.55 4.21 -0.46
CA ASN A 237 4.48 5.23 -0.47
C ASN A 237 5.02 6.67 -0.51
N LEU A 238 6.22 6.91 0.06
CA LEU A 238 6.85 8.22 0.05
C LEU A 238 7.28 8.65 -1.37
N ASN A 239 7.64 7.72 -2.24
CA ASN A 239 8.06 8.01 -3.60
C ASN A 239 6.91 8.46 -4.52
N TYR A 240 5.65 8.26 -4.12
CA TYR A 240 4.50 8.83 -4.84
C TYR A 240 4.34 10.34 -4.63
N VAL A 241 4.93 10.88 -3.57
CA VAL A 241 4.74 12.26 -3.12
C VAL A 241 6.04 13.05 -3.01
N THR A 242 7.05 12.67 -3.75
CA THR A 242 8.40 13.29 -3.69
C THR A 242 8.34 14.81 -3.88
N GLU A 243 7.49 15.31 -4.77
CA GLU A 243 7.28 16.75 -5.01
C GLU A 243 6.61 17.50 -3.85
N GLU A 244 5.93 16.79 -2.94
CA GLU A 244 5.26 17.36 -1.75
C GLU A 244 6.19 17.37 -0.50
N LEU A 245 7.40 16.78 -0.59
CA LEU A 245 8.37 16.74 0.51
C LEU A 245 9.07 18.09 0.71
N LYS A 246 9.21 18.50 1.96
CA LYS A 246 9.95 19.74 2.33
C LYS A 246 11.45 19.61 2.09
N ARG A 247 12.00 18.43 2.37
CA ARG A 247 13.40 18.06 2.13
C ARG A 247 13.45 16.65 1.56
N PRO A 248 14.34 16.36 0.61
CA PRO A 248 14.45 15.04 -0.02
C PRO A 248 15.16 13.99 0.87
N GLU A 249 15.05 14.08 2.19
CA GLU A 249 15.61 13.11 3.15
C GLU A 249 14.78 11.80 3.19
N VAL A 250 14.45 11.28 1.98
CA VAL A 250 13.63 10.06 1.82
C VAL A 250 14.29 8.86 2.49
N SER A 251 15.61 8.73 2.36
CA SER A 251 16.36 7.59 2.88
C SER A 251 16.26 7.45 4.41
N LEU A 252 16.35 8.57 5.15
CA LEU A 252 16.24 8.54 6.61
C LEU A 252 14.83 8.13 7.07
N ALA A 253 13.79 8.69 6.44
CA ALA A 253 12.40 8.32 6.74
C ALA A 253 12.13 6.83 6.48
N VAL A 254 12.68 6.29 5.40
CA VAL A 254 12.57 4.87 5.03
C VAL A 254 13.23 3.98 6.07
N VAL A 255 14.48 4.27 6.45
CA VAL A 255 15.23 3.47 7.44
C VAL A 255 14.50 3.46 8.79
N ILE A 256 14.11 4.62 9.29
CA ILE A 256 13.38 4.72 10.56
C ILE A 256 12.06 3.94 10.50
N ALA A 257 11.26 4.14 9.44
CA ALA A 257 9.96 3.53 9.30
C ALA A 257 10.04 1.99 9.26
N ILE A 258 10.92 1.43 8.42
CA ILE A 258 10.99 -0.03 8.24
C ILE A 258 11.63 -0.70 9.45
N SER A 259 12.67 -0.10 10.08
CA SER A 259 13.24 -0.64 11.30
C SER A 259 12.22 -0.68 12.44
N LEU A 260 11.42 0.39 12.60
CA LEU A 260 10.35 0.44 13.58
C LEU A 260 9.29 -0.65 13.32
N VAL A 261 8.83 -0.78 12.08
CA VAL A 261 7.80 -1.76 11.72
C VAL A 261 8.32 -3.19 11.88
N THR A 262 9.55 -3.48 11.44
CA THR A 262 10.15 -4.82 11.58
C THR A 262 10.29 -5.21 13.05
N GLY A 263 10.80 -4.31 13.90
CA GLY A 263 10.90 -4.55 15.32
C GLY A 263 9.55 -4.82 15.97
N LEU A 264 8.54 -3.98 15.68
CA LEU A 264 7.19 -4.16 16.19
C LEU A 264 6.56 -5.48 15.71
N TYR A 265 6.72 -5.84 14.45
CA TYR A 265 6.15 -7.08 13.89
C TYR A 265 6.74 -8.34 14.52
N LEU A 266 8.07 -8.35 14.75
CA LEU A 266 8.70 -9.47 15.46
C LEU A 266 8.19 -9.58 16.90
N LEU A 267 8.16 -8.47 17.63
CA LEU A 267 7.67 -8.45 19.02
C LEU A 267 6.20 -8.88 19.12
N VAL A 268 5.34 -8.43 18.21
CA VAL A 268 3.92 -8.81 18.17
C VAL A 268 3.75 -10.29 17.86
N ASN A 269 4.52 -10.84 16.90
CA ASN A 269 4.46 -12.27 16.59
C ASN A 269 4.96 -13.13 17.76
N VAL A 270 6.01 -12.71 18.45
CA VAL A 270 6.43 -13.35 19.69
C VAL A 270 5.30 -13.30 20.71
N SER A 271 4.65 -12.13 20.91
CA SER A 271 3.51 -12.00 21.83
C SER A 271 2.33 -12.92 21.47
N TYR A 272 2.04 -13.12 20.21
CA TYR A 272 1.01 -14.10 19.81
C TYR A 272 1.40 -15.52 20.23
N LEU A 273 2.67 -15.87 20.09
CA LEU A 273 3.20 -17.19 20.47
C LEU A 273 3.35 -17.41 22.01
N THR A 274 3.28 -16.34 22.80
CA THR A 274 3.25 -16.48 24.26
C THR A 274 1.88 -16.92 24.79
N VAL A 275 0.82 -16.64 24.03
CA VAL A 275 -0.58 -16.79 24.46
C VAL A 275 -1.31 -17.90 23.71
N MET A 276 -0.93 -18.16 22.45
CA MET A 276 -1.59 -19.12 21.56
C MET A 276 -0.67 -20.24 21.13
N THR A 277 -1.23 -21.44 21.05
CA THR A 277 -0.56 -22.56 20.39
C THR A 277 -0.52 -22.37 18.87
N PRO A 278 0.41 -23.01 18.12
CA PRO A 278 0.46 -22.91 16.67
C PRO A 278 -0.87 -23.32 16.00
N THR A 279 -1.54 -24.34 16.52
CA THR A 279 -2.84 -24.81 16.01
C THR A 279 -3.95 -23.78 16.21
N GLU A 280 -4.03 -23.13 17.36
CA GLU A 280 -4.97 -22.05 17.62
C GLU A 280 -4.70 -20.83 16.75
N LEU A 281 -3.42 -20.48 16.56
CA LEU A 281 -3.04 -19.36 15.71
C LEU A 281 -3.42 -19.62 14.24
N MET A 282 -3.21 -20.83 13.73
CA MET A 282 -3.59 -21.21 12.36
C MET A 282 -5.10 -21.27 12.15
N SER A 283 -5.87 -21.66 13.15
CA SER A 283 -7.34 -21.76 13.08
C SER A 283 -8.07 -20.46 13.32
N SER A 284 -7.37 -19.40 13.74
CA SER A 284 -7.95 -18.11 14.09
C SER A 284 -8.27 -17.29 12.84
N ASN A 285 -9.54 -16.89 12.63
CA ASN A 285 -9.92 -15.99 11.55
C ASN A 285 -9.39 -14.55 11.74
N ALA A 286 -9.11 -14.16 12.99
CA ALA A 286 -8.61 -12.83 13.36
C ALA A 286 -7.70 -12.95 14.60
N VAL A 287 -6.41 -13.14 14.35
CA VAL A 287 -5.40 -13.46 15.37
C VAL A 287 -5.41 -12.47 16.54
N ALA A 288 -5.48 -11.16 16.24
CA ALA A 288 -5.50 -10.15 17.29
C ALA A 288 -6.74 -10.20 18.18
N ILE A 289 -7.91 -10.56 17.64
CA ILE A 289 -9.15 -10.69 18.42
C ILE A 289 -9.05 -11.93 19.32
N THR A 290 -8.58 -13.04 18.79
CA THR A 290 -8.38 -14.27 19.56
C THR A 290 -7.39 -14.04 20.71
N TRP A 291 -6.27 -13.36 20.43
CA TRP A 291 -5.33 -12.91 21.45
C TRP A 291 -5.99 -12.01 22.49
N GLY A 292 -6.75 -10.99 22.04
CA GLY A 292 -7.42 -10.04 22.91
C GLY A 292 -8.44 -10.70 23.84
N ASN A 293 -9.21 -11.66 23.34
CA ASN A 293 -10.18 -12.41 24.15
C ASN A 293 -9.49 -13.27 25.24
N LYS A 294 -8.28 -13.79 24.95
CA LYS A 294 -7.52 -14.56 25.94
C LYS A 294 -6.87 -13.69 27.01
N VAL A 295 -6.26 -12.56 26.63
CA VAL A 295 -5.48 -11.69 27.53
C VAL A 295 -6.35 -10.64 28.22
N LEU A 296 -7.28 -10.03 27.46
CA LEU A 296 -8.13 -8.93 27.95
C LEU A 296 -9.53 -9.39 28.37
N GLY A 297 -9.88 -10.65 28.14
CA GLY A 297 -11.20 -11.19 28.48
C GLY A 297 -12.33 -10.36 27.86
N SER A 298 -13.21 -9.80 28.68
CA SER A 298 -14.37 -8.98 28.25
C SER A 298 -13.99 -7.73 27.45
N TRP A 299 -12.74 -7.28 27.50
CA TRP A 299 -12.21 -6.12 26.77
C TRP A 299 -11.60 -6.49 25.42
N GLY A 300 -11.66 -7.75 25.00
CA GLY A 300 -11.10 -8.23 23.73
C GLY A 300 -11.58 -7.47 22.49
N TRP A 301 -12.78 -6.90 22.51
CA TRP A 301 -13.30 -6.06 21.43
C TRP A 301 -12.45 -4.83 21.12
N ILE A 302 -11.61 -4.36 22.06
CA ILE A 302 -10.67 -3.26 21.83
C ILE A 302 -9.70 -3.61 20.71
N MET A 303 -9.31 -4.89 20.58
CA MET A 303 -8.43 -5.34 19.49
C MET A 303 -9.11 -5.25 18.12
N SER A 304 -10.42 -5.45 18.05
CA SER A 304 -11.20 -5.22 16.81
C SER A 304 -11.13 -3.75 16.39
N VAL A 305 -11.36 -2.84 17.34
CA VAL A 305 -11.28 -1.39 17.07
C VAL A 305 -9.86 -0.99 16.65
N ALA A 306 -8.85 -1.50 17.34
CA ALA A 306 -7.44 -1.23 17.02
C ALA A 306 -7.08 -1.71 15.60
N ALA A 307 -7.48 -2.92 15.22
CA ALA A 307 -7.27 -3.47 13.89
C ALA A 307 -8.03 -2.69 12.81
N ALA A 308 -9.28 -2.28 13.07
CA ALA A 308 -10.04 -1.43 12.16
C ALA A 308 -9.36 -0.08 11.94
N LEU A 309 -8.95 0.63 12.99
CA LEU A 309 -8.23 1.90 12.90
C LEU A 309 -6.89 1.71 12.15
N SER A 310 -6.24 0.57 12.36
CA SER A 310 -5.03 0.22 11.63
C SER A 310 -5.29 0.10 10.12
N ALA A 311 -6.30 -0.64 9.73
CA ALA A 311 -6.68 -0.80 8.33
C ALA A 311 -7.13 0.54 7.69
N PHE A 312 -7.85 1.41 8.42
CA PHE A 312 -8.19 2.76 7.97
C PHE A 312 -6.96 3.60 7.60
N GLY A 313 -5.94 3.60 8.44
CA GLY A 313 -4.71 4.34 8.15
C GLY A 313 -3.98 3.79 6.91
N SER A 314 -4.02 2.48 6.67
CA SER A 314 -3.43 1.88 5.46
C SER A 314 -4.24 2.21 4.22
N LEU A 315 -5.56 2.19 4.31
CA LEU A 315 -6.46 2.63 3.24
C LEU A 315 -6.21 4.11 2.89
N ASN A 316 -6.05 4.97 3.93
CA ASN A 316 -5.73 6.39 3.72
C ASN A 316 -4.41 6.57 2.95
N GLY A 317 -3.33 5.90 3.37
CA GLY A 317 -2.04 5.94 2.67
C GLY A 317 -2.10 5.38 1.24
N SER A 318 -2.88 4.32 1.02
CA SER A 318 -3.04 3.70 -0.31
C SER A 318 -3.79 4.63 -1.28
N LEU A 319 -4.90 5.23 -0.87
CA LEU A 319 -5.65 6.19 -1.70
C LEU A 319 -4.86 7.48 -1.92
N PHE A 320 -4.15 7.95 -0.89
CA PHE A 320 -3.27 9.11 -0.98
C PHE A 320 -2.18 8.90 -2.06
N GLY A 321 -1.43 7.82 -2.01
CA GLY A 321 -0.38 7.50 -2.99
C GLY A 321 -0.95 7.14 -4.37
N GLY A 322 -2.04 6.36 -4.43
CA GLY A 322 -2.67 5.94 -5.67
C GLY A 322 -3.20 7.10 -6.50
N SER A 323 -3.84 8.09 -5.87
CA SER A 323 -4.33 9.29 -6.56
C SER A 323 -3.19 10.14 -7.14
N ARG A 324 -2.04 10.23 -6.47
CA ARG A 324 -0.87 10.94 -6.99
C ARG A 324 -0.24 10.24 -8.17
N MET A 325 -0.17 8.91 -8.12
CA MET A 325 0.30 8.13 -9.27
C MET A 325 -0.59 8.34 -10.50
N CYS A 326 -1.91 8.30 -10.33
CA CYS A 326 -2.87 8.57 -11.39
C CYS A 326 -2.71 9.99 -11.95
N PHE A 327 -2.58 10.98 -11.08
CA PHE A 327 -2.32 12.37 -11.44
C PHE A 327 -1.03 12.53 -12.26
N VAL A 328 0.06 11.91 -11.84
CA VAL A 328 1.36 11.99 -12.55
C VAL A 328 1.28 11.26 -13.89
N ALA A 329 0.65 10.09 -13.97
CA ALA A 329 0.45 9.37 -15.21
C ALA A 329 -0.36 10.18 -16.24
N ALA A 330 -1.37 10.93 -15.79
CA ALA A 330 -2.13 11.84 -16.62
C ALA A 330 -1.30 13.06 -17.06
N ARG A 331 -0.48 13.62 -16.16
CA ARG A 331 0.43 14.75 -16.46
C ARG A 331 1.47 14.39 -17.53
N GLU A 332 1.91 13.13 -17.55
CA GLU A 332 2.83 12.60 -18.59
C GLU A 332 2.10 12.10 -19.85
N GLY A 333 0.78 12.30 -19.95
CA GLY A 333 -0.01 11.99 -21.15
C GLY A 333 -0.43 10.53 -21.32
N HIS A 334 -0.35 9.71 -20.26
CA HIS A 334 -0.73 8.30 -20.28
C HIS A 334 -2.16 8.03 -19.79
N MET A 335 -2.85 9.07 -19.30
CA MET A 335 -4.23 9.06 -18.82
C MET A 335 -4.95 10.32 -19.30
N PRO A 336 -6.29 10.40 -19.23
CA PRO A 336 -7.05 11.58 -19.62
C PRO A 336 -6.55 12.86 -18.92
N GLU A 337 -6.46 13.97 -19.65
CA GLU A 337 -5.87 15.24 -19.21
C GLU A 337 -6.55 15.81 -17.95
N ILE A 338 -7.86 15.58 -17.77
CA ILE A 338 -8.61 16.01 -16.59
C ILE A 338 -7.99 15.47 -15.29
N LEU A 339 -7.42 14.26 -15.31
CA LEU A 339 -6.81 13.63 -14.15
C LEU A 339 -5.46 14.28 -13.76
N ALA A 340 -4.86 15.08 -14.67
CA ALA A 340 -3.64 15.85 -14.44
C ALA A 340 -3.92 17.22 -13.78
N MET A 341 -5.15 17.48 -13.33
CA MET A 341 -5.56 18.76 -12.76
C MET A 341 -5.69 18.70 -11.24
N ALA A 342 -5.45 19.83 -10.60
CA ALA A 342 -5.61 20.00 -9.16
C ALA A 342 -6.69 21.02 -8.85
N HIS A 343 -7.38 20.83 -7.73
CA HIS A 343 -8.40 21.77 -7.26
C HIS A 343 -7.75 23.11 -6.91
N VAL A 344 -8.33 24.19 -7.41
CA VAL A 344 -7.76 25.54 -7.37
C VAL A 344 -7.48 26.05 -5.96
N HIS A 345 -8.38 25.82 -5.02
CA HIS A 345 -8.27 26.31 -3.65
C HIS A 345 -7.55 25.32 -2.72
N ARG A 346 -7.80 24.02 -2.89
CA ARG A 346 -7.30 22.96 -1.99
C ARG A 346 -5.92 22.42 -2.40
N LEU A 347 -5.54 22.62 -3.66
CA LEU A 347 -4.30 22.12 -4.27
C LEU A 347 -4.14 20.60 -4.15
N THR A 348 -5.25 19.89 -4.17
CA THR A 348 -5.31 18.42 -4.14
C THR A 348 -5.66 17.88 -5.52
N PRO A 349 -5.16 16.71 -5.95
CA PRO A 349 -5.48 16.09 -7.24
C PRO A 349 -6.88 15.46 -7.20
N SER A 350 -7.92 16.28 -7.00
CA SER A 350 -9.30 15.83 -6.78
C SER A 350 -9.85 14.94 -7.91
N PRO A 351 -9.66 15.24 -9.22
CA PRO A 351 -10.16 14.36 -10.27
C PRO A 351 -9.53 12.96 -10.25
N ALA A 352 -8.21 12.88 -10.03
CA ALA A 352 -7.52 11.60 -9.91
C ALA A 352 -7.98 10.81 -8.68
N LEU A 353 -8.26 11.51 -7.57
CA LEU A 353 -8.79 10.89 -6.35
C LEU A 353 -10.21 10.34 -6.57
N ILE A 354 -11.10 11.13 -7.19
CA ILE A 354 -12.47 10.69 -7.54
C ILE A 354 -12.40 9.47 -8.44
N PHE A 355 -11.58 9.50 -9.47
CA PHE A 355 -11.41 8.39 -10.43
C PHE A 355 -10.95 7.10 -9.72
N THR A 356 -9.89 7.16 -8.91
CA THR A 356 -9.39 6.00 -8.17
C THR A 356 -10.40 5.49 -7.15
N THR A 357 -11.18 6.37 -6.53
CA THR A 357 -12.26 6.02 -5.60
C THR A 357 -13.39 5.27 -6.31
N ILE A 358 -13.85 5.76 -7.46
CA ILE A 358 -14.90 5.12 -8.26
C ILE A 358 -14.47 3.70 -8.67
N ILE A 359 -13.24 3.53 -9.18
CA ILE A 359 -12.74 2.21 -9.56
C ILE A 359 -12.67 1.29 -8.33
N SER A 360 -12.22 1.78 -7.17
CA SER A 360 -12.16 1.00 -5.94
C SER A 360 -13.56 0.53 -5.49
N LEU A 361 -14.58 1.37 -5.65
CA LEU A 361 -15.97 1.00 -5.36
C LEU A 361 -16.52 -0.01 -6.37
N VAL A 362 -16.19 0.13 -7.66
CA VAL A 362 -16.58 -0.85 -8.69
C VAL A 362 -15.95 -2.21 -8.42
N VAL A 363 -14.69 -2.24 -8.05
CA VAL A 363 -13.95 -3.48 -7.69
C VAL A 363 -14.54 -4.14 -6.44
N LEU A 364 -15.16 -3.39 -5.55
CA LEU A 364 -15.81 -3.92 -4.34
C LEU A 364 -17.09 -4.74 -4.66
N ILE A 365 -17.75 -4.50 -5.79
CA ILE A 365 -19.04 -5.12 -6.15
C ILE A 365 -18.95 -6.64 -6.34
N PRO A 366 -18.00 -7.20 -7.12
CA PRO A 366 -17.92 -8.64 -7.37
C PRO A 366 -17.61 -9.49 -6.14
N GLY A 367 -16.84 -8.98 -5.21
CA GLY A 367 -16.75 -9.41 -3.81
C GLY A 367 -16.24 -10.80 -3.45
N ASP A 368 -15.73 -11.62 -4.37
CA ASP A 368 -15.02 -12.85 -4.02
C ASP A 368 -13.52 -12.60 -3.94
N PHE A 369 -13.08 -12.20 -2.73
CA PHE A 369 -11.70 -11.79 -2.45
C PHE A 369 -10.71 -12.95 -2.29
N GLN A 370 -11.18 -14.18 -2.25
CA GLN A 370 -10.27 -15.33 -2.16
C GLN A 370 -9.44 -15.54 -3.43
N SER A 371 -10.02 -15.22 -4.60
CA SER A 371 -9.32 -15.28 -5.90
C SER A 371 -8.46 -14.05 -6.21
N LEU A 372 -8.63 -12.94 -5.46
CA LEU A 372 -7.94 -11.67 -5.70
C LEU A 372 -6.62 -11.51 -4.93
N ARG A 373 -6.20 -12.52 -4.19
CA ARG A 373 -4.97 -12.48 -3.38
C ARG A 373 -3.67 -12.53 -4.18
N HIS A 374 -3.70 -12.67 -5.50
CA HIS A 374 -2.54 -13.08 -6.29
C HIS A 374 -1.91 -12.11 -7.33
N PRO A 375 -2.35 -10.87 -7.60
CA PRO A 375 -1.69 -10.05 -8.63
C PRO A 375 -0.61 -9.09 -8.11
N PHE A 376 0.29 -9.52 -7.21
CA PHE A 376 1.28 -8.60 -6.65
C PHE A 376 2.71 -8.87 -7.09
N LEU A 377 2.95 -8.98 -8.41
CA LEU A 377 4.36 -9.01 -8.82
C LEU A 377 4.57 -8.57 -10.26
N ALA A 378 4.77 -7.30 -10.42
CA ALA A 378 5.49 -6.85 -11.59
C ALA A 378 6.40 -5.70 -11.19
N LEU A 379 7.64 -5.88 -11.46
CA LEU A 379 8.66 -4.87 -11.73
C LEU A 379 9.45 -4.26 -10.57
N LYS A 380 10.67 -4.75 -10.44
CA LYS A 380 11.80 -3.96 -9.91
C LYS A 380 13.13 -4.37 -10.52
N VAL A 381 13.30 -4.08 -11.80
CA VAL A 381 14.57 -4.34 -12.53
C VAL A 381 15.14 -3.03 -13.07
N LEU A 382 15.54 -2.09 -12.20
CA LEU A 382 15.76 -0.75 -12.75
C LEU A 382 17.10 -0.07 -12.51
N VAL A 383 18.01 -0.64 -11.73
CA VAL A 383 19.23 0.08 -11.31
C VAL A 383 20.41 -0.04 -12.28
N ILE A 384 20.36 -0.94 -13.27
CA ILE A 384 21.57 -1.36 -14.00
C ILE A 384 21.94 -0.47 -15.21
N LYS A 385 21.04 0.38 -15.74
CA LYS A 385 21.24 0.98 -17.08
C LYS A 385 21.94 2.34 -17.16
N LYS A 386 22.09 3.12 -16.08
CA LYS A 386 22.77 4.43 -16.13
C LYS A 386 23.60 4.73 -14.89
N PRO A 387 24.90 4.35 -14.85
CA PRO A 387 25.77 4.55 -13.69
C PRO A 387 26.26 5.99 -13.49
N GLU A 388 26.10 6.90 -14.46
CA GLU A 388 26.74 8.23 -14.48
C GLU A 388 25.89 9.36 -13.83
N LEU A 389 24.65 9.07 -13.39
CA LEU A 389 23.81 10.10 -12.79
C LEU A 389 24.28 10.50 -11.38
N PRO A 390 24.23 11.81 -11.02
CA PRO A 390 24.62 12.27 -9.69
C PRO A 390 23.69 11.66 -8.63
N ARG A 391 24.30 10.99 -7.63
CA ARG A 391 23.59 10.24 -6.59
C ARG A 391 23.96 10.77 -5.23
N SER A 392 23.01 11.30 -4.50
CA SER A 392 23.20 11.75 -3.11
C SER A 392 23.34 10.57 -2.13
N TYR A 393 22.81 9.40 -2.51
CA TYR A 393 22.89 8.15 -1.75
C TYR A 393 23.14 6.98 -2.71
N ARG A 394 24.04 6.05 -2.33
CA ARG A 394 24.39 4.87 -3.14
C ARG A 394 24.11 3.60 -2.38
N VAL A 395 23.35 2.71 -2.99
CA VAL A 395 23.07 1.37 -2.47
C VAL A 395 24.02 0.37 -3.14
N PRO A 396 24.65 -0.56 -2.40
CA PRO A 396 25.46 -1.62 -3.00
C PRO A 396 24.63 -2.42 -4.01
N ILE A 397 25.16 -2.64 -5.22
CA ILE A 397 24.43 -3.28 -6.33
C ILE A 397 23.91 -4.68 -6.00
N ILE A 398 24.52 -5.35 -5.03
CA ILE A 398 24.09 -6.68 -4.59
C ILE A 398 22.67 -6.65 -3.99
N LEU A 399 22.27 -5.56 -3.31
CA LEU A 399 20.96 -5.44 -2.67
C LEU A 399 19.82 -5.41 -3.71
N PRO A 400 19.85 -4.54 -4.76
CA PRO A 400 18.89 -4.60 -5.84
C PRO A 400 18.82 -5.96 -6.56
N ILE A 401 19.96 -6.66 -6.73
CA ILE A 401 20.00 -8.00 -7.33
C ILE A 401 19.26 -9.02 -6.44
N LEU A 402 19.51 -9.01 -5.13
CA LEU A 402 18.81 -9.88 -4.19
C LEU A 402 17.29 -9.63 -4.18
N VAL A 403 16.88 -8.36 -4.21
CA VAL A 403 15.47 -7.99 -4.32
C VAL A 403 14.86 -8.47 -5.63
N LEU A 404 15.59 -8.40 -6.75
CA LEU A 404 15.16 -8.92 -8.04
C LEU A 404 14.95 -10.43 -8.00
N ILE A 405 15.91 -11.17 -7.47
CA ILE A 405 15.81 -12.64 -7.33
C ILE A 405 14.59 -13.00 -6.46
N ALA A 406 14.42 -12.34 -5.31
CA ALA A 406 13.27 -12.52 -4.46
C ALA A 406 11.95 -12.22 -5.19
N ALA A 407 11.90 -11.14 -5.97
CA ALA A 407 10.73 -10.76 -6.76
C ALA A 407 10.38 -11.83 -7.81
N ILE A 408 11.35 -12.29 -8.58
CA ILE A 408 11.15 -13.37 -9.58
C ILE A 408 10.64 -14.65 -8.90
N PHE A 409 11.25 -15.04 -7.79
CA PHE A 409 10.83 -16.21 -7.01
C PHE A 409 9.37 -16.08 -6.55
N LEU A 410 8.99 -14.94 -6.01
CA LEU A 410 7.64 -14.69 -5.51
C LEU A 410 6.58 -14.61 -6.62
N VAL A 411 6.96 -14.25 -7.85
CA VAL A 411 6.05 -14.34 -9.02
C VAL A 411 5.84 -15.78 -9.43
N LEU A 412 6.92 -16.53 -9.50
CA LEU A 412 6.87 -17.88 -10.04
C LEU A 412 6.25 -18.89 -9.05
N ALA A 413 6.48 -18.71 -7.74
CA ALA A 413 5.99 -19.63 -6.73
C ALA A 413 4.47 -19.87 -6.77
N PRO A 414 3.59 -18.85 -6.77
CA PRO A 414 2.14 -19.05 -6.87
C PRO A 414 1.69 -19.64 -8.21
N ILE A 415 2.38 -19.27 -9.32
CA ILE A 415 2.03 -19.76 -10.66
C ILE A 415 2.36 -21.25 -10.80
N ILE A 416 3.47 -21.69 -10.21
CA ILE A 416 3.91 -23.10 -10.25
C ILE A 416 3.03 -23.95 -9.33
N ASP A 417 2.65 -23.43 -8.17
CA ASP A 417 1.87 -24.16 -7.17
C ASP A 417 0.42 -24.41 -7.60
N SER A 418 -0.24 -23.35 -7.99
CA SER A 418 -1.65 -23.36 -8.35
C SER A 418 -1.88 -22.55 -9.63
N PRO A 419 -1.63 -23.14 -10.82
CA PRO A 419 -1.88 -22.46 -12.09
C PRO A 419 -3.38 -22.21 -12.24
N GLN A 420 -3.79 -20.95 -12.07
CA GLN A 420 -5.19 -20.53 -12.20
C GLN A 420 -5.38 -19.80 -13.52
N ILE A 421 -6.53 -20.02 -14.15
CA ILE A 421 -6.89 -19.40 -15.43
C ILE A 421 -7.02 -17.87 -15.29
N GLU A 422 -7.27 -17.39 -14.08
CA GLU A 422 -7.37 -15.97 -13.71
C GLU A 422 -6.07 -15.21 -14.00
N TYR A 423 -4.90 -15.85 -13.88
CA TYR A 423 -3.62 -15.23 -14.27
C TYR A 423 -3.56 -14.91 -15.76
N LEU A 424 -4.13 -15.78 -16.59
CA LEU A 424 -4.24 -15.55 -18.02
C LEU A 424 -5.19 -14.38 -18.33
N TYR A 425 -6.33 -14.28 -17.63
CA TYR A 425 -7.25 -13.16 -17.81
C TYR A 425 -6.63 -11.82 -17.44
N VAL A 426 -5.87 -11.76 -16.33
CA VAL A 426 -5.14 -10.56 -15.94
C VAL A 426 -4.08 -10.19 -16.98
N ALA A 427 -3.32 -11.16 -17.48
CA ALA A 427 -2.35 -10.92 -18.55
C ALA A 427 -3.02 -10.40 -19.82
N LEU A 428 -4.09 -11.02 -20.27
CA LEU A 428 -4.87 -10.59 -21.44
C LEU A 428 -5.45 -9.19 -21.24
N PHE A 429 -5.97 -8.87 -20.05
CA PHE A 429 -6.44 -7.52 -19.73
C PHE A 429 -5.32 -6.49 -19.85
N ILE A 430 -4.14 -6.77 -19.30
CA ILE A 430 -2.98 -5.87 -19.38
C ILE A 430 -2.57 -5.69 -20.86
N PHE A 431 -2.46 -6.78 -21.62
CA PHE A 431 -2.11 -6.71 -23.05
C PHE A 431 -3.20 -6.01 -23.90
N SER A 432 -4.48 -6.12 -23.52
CA SER A 432 -5.54 -5.38 -24.21
C SER A 432 -5.35 -3.86 -24.13
N GLY A 433 -4.57 -3.38 -23.17
CA GLY A 433 -4.15 -1.98 -23.07
C GLY A 433 -3.45 -1.46 -24.33
N VAL A 434 -2.85 -2.33 -25.16
CA VAL A 434 -2.29 -1.96 -26.49
C VAL A 434 -3.36 -1.32 -27.38
N ILE A 435 -4.60 -1.84 -27.32
CA ILE A 435 -5.75 -1.33 -28.11
C ILE A 435 -6.05 0.13 -27.72
N VAL A 436 -5.79 0.52 -26.49
CA VAL A 436 -5.96 1.90 -26.01
C VAL A 436 -4.69 2.72 -26.27
N TYR A 437 -3.51 2.13 -26.01
CA TYR A 437 -2.22 2.82 -26.16
C TYR A 437 -1.99 3.33 -27.58
N VAL A 438 -2.17 2.49 -28.58
CA VAL A 438 -1.84 2.81 -29.96
C VAL A 438 -2.71 3.97 -30.48
N PRO A 439 -4.05 3.95 -30.44
CA PRO A 439 -4.85 5.03 -30.99
C PRO A 439 -4.83 6.31 -30.16
N PHE A 440 -4.88 6.22 -28.81
CA PHE A 440 -5.10 7.38 -27.98
C PHE A 440 -3.80 8.02 -27.46
N ILE A 441 -2.76 7.23 -27.17
CA ILE A 441 -1.51 7.74 -26.62
C ILE A 441 -0.48 7.97 -27.74
N HIS A 442 -0.31 6.99 -28.65
CA HIS A 442 0.68 7.09 -29.71
C HIS A 442 0.20 7.99 -30.87
N TYR A 443 -1.01 7.77 -31.39
CA TYR A 443 -1.55 8.55 -32.52
C TYR A 443 -2.42 9.74 -32.11
N LYS A 444 -2.77 9.91 -30.82
CA LYS A 444 -3.60 11.00 -30.29
C LYS A 444 -4.90 11.22 -31.08
N LEU A 445 -5.62 10.15 -31.38
CA LEU A 445 -6.90 10.23 -32.10
C LEU A 445 -8.00 10.90 -31.26
N CYS A 446 -8.92 11.62 -31.92
CA CYS A 446 -10.10 12.27 -31.33
C CYS A 446 -9.83 13.34 -30.27
N PRO A 447 -8.95 14.34 -30.49
CA PRO A 447 -8.66 15.36 -29.49
C PRO A 447 -9.88 16.25 -29.16
N GLY A 448 -10.77 16.53 -30.11
CA GLY A 448 -11.84 17.52 -29.94
C GLY A 448 -12.95 17.12 -28.96
N LEU A 449 -13.36 15.84 -28.92
CA LEU A 449 -14.38 15.34 -27.98
C LEU A 449 -13.83 15.32 -26.54
N LEU A 450 -12.61 14.82 -26.38
CA LEU A 450 -11.93 14.75 -25.10
C LEU A 450 -11.71 16.16 -24.52
N THR A 451 -11.35 17.13 -25.32
CA THR A 451 -11.17 18.53 -24.89
C THR A 451 -12.48 19.14 -24.39
N LYS A 452 -13.62 18.95 -25.08
CA LYS A 452 -14.93 19.46 -24.62
C LYS A 452 -15.33 18.87 -23.27
N LEU A 453 -15.19 17.55 -23.11
CA LEU A 453 -15.45 16.86 -21.84
C LEU A 453 -14.52 17.34 -20.74
N THR A 454 -13.24 17.53 -21.05
CA THR A 454 -12.23 18.05 -20.08
C THR A 454 -12.63 19.45 -19.62
N VAL A 455 -13.00 20.37 -20.51
CA VAL A 455 -13.41 21.74 -20.15
C VAL A 455 -14.68 21.73 -19.28
N PHE A 456 -15.67 20.91 -19.62
CA PHE A 456 -16.89 20.77 -18.82
C PHE A 456 -16.58 20.30 -17.39
N LEU A 457 -15.79 19.22 -17.25
CA LEU A 457 -15.41 18.68 -15.96
C LEU A 457 -14.48 19.63 -15.18
N GLN A 458 -13.65 20.39 -15.87
CA GLN A 458 -12.76 21.39 -15.28
C GLN A 458 -13.55 22.50 -14.59
N LEU A 459 -14.62 22.98 -15.24
CA LEU A 459 -15.52 23.99 -14.66
C LEU A 459 -16.35 23.42 -13.51
N LEU A 460 -16.87 22.20 -13.66
CA LEU A 460 -17.67 21.53 -12.63
C LEU A 460 -16.88 21.24 -11.34
N LEU A 461 -15.63 20.83 -11.47
CA LEU A 461 -14.77 20.41 -10.34
C LEU A 461 -13.86 21.54 -9.83
N GLU A 462 -13.91 22.74 -10.41
CA GLU A 462 -13.04 23.88 -10.08
C GLU A 462 -11.55 23.49 -10.07
N VAL A 463 -11.08 22.84 -11.14
CA VAL A 463 -9.72 22.34 -11.24
C VAL A 463 -8.93 23.05 -12.35
N ALA A 464 -7.61 23.13 -12.17
CA ALA A 464 -6.71 23.71 -13.14
C ALA A 464 -5.43 22.87 -13.30
N PRO A 465 -4.75 22.95 -14.46
CA PRO A 465 -3.48 22.25 -14.68
C PRO A 465 -2.45 22.61 -13.63
N ALA A 466 -1.68 21.62 -13.16
CA ALA A 466 -0.62 21.80 -12.19
C ALA A 466 0.76 21.59 -12.82
N GLU A 467 1.71 22.51 -12.51
CA GLU A 467 3.11 22.39 -12.94
C GLU A 467 3.91 21.45 -12.04
N LYS A 468 5.01 20.92 -12.60
CA LYS A 468 6.00 20.16 -11.83
C LYS A 468 6.72 21.07 -10.84
N ASN A 469 6.91 20.61 -9.62
CA ASN A 469 7.82 21.22 -8.65
C ASN A 469 9.21 20.61 -8.84
N LEU A 470 9.96 21.15 -9.80
CA LEU A 470 11.36 20.79 -10.00
C LEU A 470 12.27 21.49 -9.00
#